data_d3134c364c0cb6e51cb75a4e717c6e9f
#
_entry.id   d3134c364c0cb6e51cb75a4e717c6e9f
#
_cell.length_a   1.000
_cell.length_b   1.000
_cell.length_c   1.000
_cell.angle_alpha   90.00
_cell.angle_beta   90.00
_cell.angle_gamma   90.00
#
_symmetry.space_group_name_H-M   'P 1'
#
loop_
_entity.id
_entity.type
_entity.pdbx_description
1 polymer ?
#
loop_
_entity_poly.entity_id
_entity_poly.type
_entity_poly.pdbx_seq_one_letter_code
_entity_poly.pdbx_strand_id
1 'polypeptide(L)'
;MKVGIGLPSAVSPPDGRVVIEWAAAAEQAGFASVAVIDRLLAPTYDPLTVLAAAAAVTERAGLYTSVMLTPLRPVAVVASQAATVDQLSGGRLSLGVAVGSRRPDYAAVGVPFERRGRVLDAQLAGLRRAWAEPDGFTAAGPVPRTPGGPPILLGGTSPAAVRRVAQHGCGWICGLGGAAGFAPMAETVRDRWHQAGRDGAPRLLSIVNFALGPRAAEVSASFLRRYYGAAPFVEAMVRGTATTLSQVRAELDAHRQAGCDEVLLFPCAADLSQLELAAETL
;
A
#
# COMPACT_ATOMS: atom_id res chain seq x y z
N MET A 1 -1.47 -13.85 11.48
CA MET A 1 -1.57 -12.55 10.83
C MET A 1 -0.28 -11.80 11.08
N LYS A 2 0.33 -11.23 10.03
CA LYS A 2 1.52 -10.38 10.14
C LYS A 2 1.14 -8.93 10.46
N VAL A 3 2.07 -8.18 11.03
CA VAL A 3 1.92 -6.72 11.22
C VAL A 3 3.09 -6.03 10.52
N GLY A 4 2.77 -5.17 9.59
CA GLY A 4 3.69 -4.26 8.94
C GLY A 4 3.44 -2.82 9.36
N ILE A 5 4.31 -1.90 8.97
CA ILE A 5 4.16 -0.48 9.31
C ILE A 5 4.36 0.41 8.08
N GLY A 6 3.57 1.47 7.98
CA GLY A 6 3.73 2.50 6.97
C GLY A 6 4.92 3.40 7.28
N LEU A 7 5.66 3.76 6.24
CA LEU A 7 6.66 4.81 6.34
C LEU A 7 5.98 6.19 6.39
N PRO A 8 6.46 7.16 7.17
CA PRO A 8 5.84 8.47 7.31
C PRO A 8 6.08 9.39 6.09
N SER A 9 6.08 8.83 4.89
CA SER A 9 6.42 9.50 3.63
C SER A 9 5.47 10.62 3.21
N ALA A 10 4.28 10.68 3.79
CA ALA A 10 3.26 11.69 3.52
C ALA A 10 2.96 12.60 4.74
N VAL A 11 3.64 12.39 5.86
CA VAL A 11 3.51 13.26 7.02
C VAL A 11 4.31 14.55 6.77
N SER A 12 3.64 15.71 6.79
CA SER A 12 4.27 16.98 6.40
C SER A 12 4.77 17.79 7.59
N PRO A 13 5.94 18.41 7.48
CA PRO A 13 6.92 18.24 6.40
C PRO A 13 7.66 16.90 6.58
N PRO A 14 7.69 16.05 5.57
CA PRO A 14 8.45 14.82 5.68
C PRO A 14 9.95 15.14 5.58
N ASP A 15 10.75 14.59 6.52
CA ASP A 15 12.20 14.56 6.40
C ASP A 15 12.63 13.23 5.80
N GLY A 16 13.35 13.26 4.68
CA GLY A 16 13.80 12.06 3.99
C GLY A 16 14.69 11.15 4.85
N ARG A 17 15.47 11.73 5.77
CA ARG A 17 16.30 10.95 6.71
C ARG A 17 15.43 10.16 7.69
N VAL A 18 14.41 10.80 8.26
CA VAL A 18 13.46 10.13 9.17
C VAL A 18 12.76 8.96 8.48
N VAL A 19 12.40 9.09 7.19
CA VAL A 19 11.76 7.99 6.44
C VAL A 19 12.69 6.78 6.31
N ILE A 20 13.99 6.99 6.08
CA ILE A 20 14.98 5.92 5.97
C ILE A 20 15.28 5.30 7.34
N GLU A 21 15.50 6.13 8.38
CA GLU A 21 15.70 5.68 9.76
C GLU A 21 14.50 4.85 10.25
N TRP A 22 13.29 5.29 9.91
CA TRP A 22 12.06 4.56 10.23
C TRP A 22 12.03 3.16 9.60
N ALA A 23 12.47 3.01 8.35
CA ALA A 23 12.50 1.71 7.69
C ALA A 23 13.45 0.74 8.40
N ALA A 24 14.64 1.18 8.77
CA ALA A 24 15.60 0.38 9.52
C ALA A 24 15.09 0.02 10.93
N ALA A 25 14.55 1.02 11.65
CA ALA A 25 13.99 0.83 12.98
C ALA A 25 12.77 -0.12 12.98
N ALA A 26 11.93 -0.06 11.94
CA ALA A 26 10.78 -0.95 11.78
C ALA A 26 11.20 -2.43 11.70
N GLU A 27 12.22 -2.73 10.91
CA GLU A 27 12.75 -4.10 10.86
C GLU A 27 13.37 -4.54 12.18
N GLN A 28 14.12 -3.66 12.84
CA GLN A 28 14.72 -3.95 14.16
C GLN A 28 13.66 -4.20 15.23
N ALA A 29 12.55 -3.45 15.19
CA ALA A 29 11.43 -3.61 16.10
C ALA A 29 10.57 -4.86 15.83
N GLY A 30 10.80 -5.57 14.72
CA GLY A 30 10.11 -6.84 14.41
C GLY A 30 8.89 -6.71 13.50
N PHE A 31 8.64 -5.55 12.90
CA PHE A 31 7.60 -5.42 11.88
C PHE A 31 7.92 -6.30 10.66
N ALA A 32 6.91 -7.01 10.17
CA ALA A 32 7.07 -7.96 9.05
C ALA A 32 7.32 -7.26 7.71
N SER A 33 6.94 -5.99 7.59
CA SER A 33 7.05 -5.22 6.36
C SER A 33 7.02 -3.72 6.60
N VAL A 34 7.51 -2.97 5.60
CA VAL A 34 7.31 -1.53 5.50
C VAL A 34 6.47 -1.20 4.26
N ALA A 35 5.63 -0.18 4.35
CA ALA A 35 4.71 0.19 3.29
C ALA A 35 4.72 1.70 3.01
N VAL A 36 4.45 2.09 1.76
CA VAL A 36 4.39 3.49 1.31
C VAL A 36 3.08 3.76 0.61
N ILE A 37 2.43 4.88 0.95
CA ILE A 37 1.27 5.39 0.21
C ILE A 37 1.71 6.25 -0.97
N ASP A 38 0.82 6.41 -1.96
CA ASP A 38 1.07 7.22 -3.15
C ASP A 38 0.01 8.30 -3.34
N ARG A 39 0.47 9.49 -3.65
CA ARG A 39 -0.34 10.62 -4.12
C ARG A 39 0.52 11.57 -4.91
N LEU A 40 0.10 11.92 -6.13
CA LEU A 40 0.91 12.74 -7.02
C LEU A 40 0.95 14.21 -6.57
N LEU A 41 -0.23 14.84 -6.40
CA LEU A 41 -0.33 16.24 -5.99
C LEU A 41 -0.49 16.35 -4.47
N ALA A 42 0.58 16.04 -3.75
CA ALA A 42 0.70 16.20 -2.30
C ALA A 42 2.18 16.24 -1.91
N PRO A 43 2.53 16.77 -0.74
CA PRO A 43 3.90 16.72 -0.23
C PRO A 43 4.25 15.31 0.25
N THR A 44 4.37 14.39 -0.70
CA THR A 44 4.75 12.99 -0.45
C THR A 44 5.93 12.61 -1.32
N TYR A 45 6.68 11.60 -0.92
CA TYR A 45 7.75 11.03 -1.73
C TYR A 45 7.18 10.02 -2.75
N ASP A 46 7.91 9.82 -3.88
CA ASP A 46 7.57 8.75 -4.83
C ASP A 46 7.73 7.38 -4.17
N PRO A 47 6.72 6.50 -4.28
CA PRO A 47 6.69 5.26 -3.51
C PRO A 47 7.81 4.28 -3.88
N LEU A 48 8.15 4.12 -5.18
CA LEU A 48 9.21 3.18 -5.57
C LEU A 48 10.60 3.71 -5.25
N THR A 49 10.80 5.03 -5.31
CA THR A 49 12.06 5.67 -4.90
C THR A 49 12.29 5.49 -3.39
N VAL A 50 11.26 5.67 -2.57
CA VAL A 50 11.34 5.43 -1.12
C VAL A 50 11.60 3.96 -0.82
N LEU A 51 10.92 3.05 -1.50
CA LEU A 51 11.12 1.62 -1.28
C LEU A 51 12.49 1.13 -1.74
N ALA A 52 13.10 1.76 -2.75
CA ALA A 52 14.50 1.50 -3.11
C ALA A 52 15.46 1.88 -1.98
N ALA A 53 15.24 3.04 -1.34
CA ALA A 53 16.02 3.46 -0.18
C ALA A 53 15.77 2.53 1.04
N ALA A 54 14.54 2.15 1.30
CA ALA A 54 14.20 1.19 2.36
C ALA A 54 14.84 -0.20 2.11
N ALA A 55 14.91 -0.64 0.85
CA ALA A 55 15.58 -1.90 0.49
C ALA A 55 17.05 -1.94 0.89
N ALA A 56 17.73 -0.78 0.83
CA ALA A 56 19.15 -0.65 1.17
C ALA A 56 19.45 -0.72 2.67
N VAL A 57 18.45 -0.47 3.52
CA VAL A 57 18.60 -0.42 4.99
C VAL A 57 17.82 -1.52 5.72
N THR A 58 17.21 -2.44 4.95
CA THR A 58 16.46 -3.60 5.48
C THR A 58 16.90 -4.87 4.77
N GLU A 59 16.85 -6.01 5.47
CA GLU A 59 17.26 -7.31 4.93
C GLU A 59 16.11 -8.31 4.80
N ARG A 60 15.12 -8.23 5.69
CA ARG A 60 14.04 -9.22 5.83
C ARG A 60 12.65 -8.65 5.61
N ALA A 61 12.43 -7.40 5.98
CA ALA A 61 11.11 -6.78 5.91
C ALA A 61 10.58 -6.76 4.46
N GLY A 62 9.33 -7.17 4.27
CA GLY A 62 8.62 -7.01 3.01
C GLY A 62 8.45 -5.53 2.65
N LEU A 63 8.41 -5.23 1.36
CA LEU A 63 8.28 -3.86 0.86
C LEU A 63 6.98 -3.72 0.08
N TYR A 64 6.11 -2.78 0.48
CA TYR A 64 4.80 -2.62 -0.16
C TYR A 64 4.57 -1.20 -0.67
N THR A 65 4.06 -1.08 -1.89
CA THR A 65 3.25 0.09 -2.23
C THR A 65 1.81 -0.14 -1.73
N SER A 66 1.22 0.83 -1.02
CA SER A 66 -0.08 0.60 -0.35
C SER A 66 -1.03 1.82 -0.43
N VAL A 67 -1.48 2.18 -1.62
CA VAL A 67 -1.25 1.54 -2.91
C VAL A 67 -0.73 2.56 -3.92
N MET A 68 0.07 2.12 -4.89
CA MET A 68 0.55 2.97 -5.98
C MET A 68 -0.56 3.24 -7.00
N LEU A 69 -0.67 4.48 -7.45
CA LEU A 69 -1.62 4.91 -8.46
C LEU A 69 -0.99 4.77 -9.86
N THR A 70 -0.81 3.54 -10.32
CA THR A 70 -0.09 3.24 -11.54
C THR A 70 -0.64 3.94 -12.79
N PRO A 71 -1.97 4.19 -12.96
CA PRO A 71 -2.49 4.93 -14.11
C PRO A 71 -1.94 6.37 -14.27
N LEU A 72 -1.28 6.90 -13.26
CA LEU A 72 -0.62 8.21 -13.33
C LEU A 72 0.80 8.16 -13.93
N ARG A 73 1.31 6.97 -14.29
CA ARG A 73 2.68 6.75 -14.76
C ARG A 73 2.71 5.89 -16.02
N PRO A 74 3.69 6.07 -16.93
CA PRO A 74 3.90 5.15 -18.05
C PRO A 74 4.23 3.74 -17.58
N VAL A 75 3.62 2.72 -18.18
CA VAL A 75 3.77 1.32 -17.78
C VAL A 75 5.23 0.84 -17.84
N ALA A 76 5.99 1.26 -18.86
CA ALA A 76 7.39 0.89 -19.01
C ALA A 76 8.26 1.43 -17.84
N VAL A 77 7.96 2.65 -17.38
CA VAL A 77 8.64 3.27 -16.23
C VAL A 77 8.33 2.48 -14.96
N VAL A 78 7.06 2.17 -14.71
CA VAL A 78 6.65 1.37 -13.54
C VAL A 78 7.28 -0.01 -13.59
N ALA A 79 7.30 -0.68 -14.75
CA ALA A 79 7.89 -1.99 -14.90
C ALA A 79 9.39 -2.00 -14.56
N SER A 80 10.14 -1.03 -15.11
CA SER A 80 11.57 -0.88 -14.87
C SER A 80 11.88 -0.55 -13.41
N GLN A 81 11.18 0.42 -12.82
CA GLN A 81 11.36 0.81 -11.42
C GLN A 81 11.03 -0.33 -10.46
N ALA A 82 9.91 -1.03 -10.69
CA ALA A 82 9.51 -2.16 -9.84
C ALA A 82 10.52 -3.32 -9.92
N ALA A 83 10.99 -3.65 -11.12
CA ALA A 83 12.03 -4.66 -11.31
C ALA A 83 13.35 -4.27 -10.64
N THR A 84 13.69 -2.97 -10.66
CA THR A 84 14.87 -2.45 -9.96
C THR A 84 14.75 -2.62 -8.46
N VAL A 85 13.63 -2.21 -7.86
CA VAL A 85 13.40 -2.37 -6.42
C VAL A 85 13.35 -3.84 -6.03
N ASP A 86 12.76 -4.69 -6.86
CA ASP A 86 12.71 -6.14 -6.64
C ASP A 86 14.13 -6.75 -6.60
N GLN A 87 14.99 -6.35 -7.52
CA GLN A 87 16.41 -6.76 -7.52
C GLN A 87 17.15 -6.24 -6.28
N LEU A 88 17.05 -4.95 -5.97
CA LEU A 88 17.74 -4.32 -4.84
C LEU A 88 17.29 -4.92 -3.50
N SER A 89 16.04 -5.33 -3.41
CA SER A 89 15.46 -5.92 -2.19
C SER A 89 15.65 -7.45 -2.10
N GLY A 90 16.21 -8.10 -3.13
CA GLY A 90 16.30 -9.57 -3.16
C GLY A 90 14.94 -10.27 -3.29
N GLY A 91 13.94 -9.65 -3.95
CA GLY A 91 12.62 -10.23 -4.19
C GLY A 91 11.60 -9.95 -3.09
N ARG A 92 11.81 -8.92 -2.26
CA ARG A 92 10.89 -8.56 -1.15
C ARG A 92 9.78 -7.58 -1.56
N LEU A 93 9.78 -7.05 -2.79
CA LEU A 93 8.78 -6.10 -3.26
C LEU A 93 7.44 -6.78 -3.53
N SER A 94 6.35 -6.18 -3.08
CA SER A 94 4.98 -6.46 -3.51
C SER A 94 4.31 -5.16 -3.95
N LEU A 95 3.73 -5.13 -5.15
CA LEU A 95 3.06 -3.97 -5.70
C LEU A 95 1.58 -3.96 -5.33
N GLY A 96 1.20 -3.14 -4.37
CA GLY A 96 -0.20 -2.76 -4.20
C GLY A 96 -0.54 -1.65 -5.18
N VAL A 97 -1.54 -1.84 -6.03
CA VAL A 97 -1.92 -0.89 -7.08
C VAL A 97 -3.41 -0.57 -7.08
N ALA A 98 -3.77 0.65 -7.45
CA ALA A 98 -5.16 1.07 -7.59
C ALA A 98 -5.30 2.21 -8.61
N VAL A 99 -6.56 2.55 -8.93
CA VAL A 99 -6.87 3.67 -9.82
C VAL A 99 -6.83 5.04 -9.14
N GLY A 100 -6.98 5.12 -7.83
CA GLY A 100 -7.15 6.40 -7.15
C GLY A 100 -8.51 7.07 -7.42
N SER A 101 -8.78 8.18 -6.71
CA SER A 101 -10.08 8.85 -6.74
C SER A 101 -10.01 10.36 -7.05
N ARG A 102 -8.81 10.92 -7.23
CA ARG A 102 -8.63 12.38 -7.36
C ARG A 102 -8.46 12.79 -8.82
N ARG A 103 -9.41 13.58 -9.33
CA ARG A 103 -9.36 14.18 -10.68
C ARG A 103 -8.13 15.08 -10.92
N PRO A 104 -7.69 15.91 -9.95
CA PRO A 104 -6.50 16.75 -10.17
C PRO A 104 -5.23 15.98 -10.48
N ASP A 105 -5.01 14.81 -9.83
CA ASP A 105 -3.83 13.97 -10.08
C ASP A 105 -3.81 13.48 -11.55
N TYR A 106 -4.97 13.12 -12.08
CA TYR A 106 -5.12 12.70 -13.47
C TYR A 106 -4.95 13.86 -14.47
N ALA A 107 -5.49 15.02 -14.14
CA ALA A 107 -5.32 16.22 -14.95
C ALA A 107 -3.85 16.63 -15.07
N ALA A 108 -3.09 16.51 -13.99
CA ALA A 108 -1.66 16.85 -13.96
C ALA A 108 -0.80 15.98 -14.89
N VAL A 109 -1.24 14.75 -15.22
CA VAL A 109 -0.51 13.84 -16.12
C VAL A 109 -1.20 13.66 -17.47
N GLY A 110 -2.27 14.42 -17.75
CA GLY A 110 -2.96 14.38 -19.03
C GLY A 110 -3.75 13.08 -19.29
N VAL A 111 -4.04 12.30 -18.26
CA VAL A 111 -4.82 11.07 -18.39
C VAL A 111 -6.30 11.34 -18.07
N PRO A 112 -7.25 11.00 -18.97
CA PRO A 112 -8.67 11.18 -18.69
C PRO A 112 -9.12 10.34 -17.50
N PHE A 113 -9.66 11.01 -16.47
CA PHE A 113 -10.07 10.37 -15.21
C PHE A 113 -11.07 9.22 -15.42
N GLU A 114 -11.98 9.37 -16.37
CA GLU A 114 -13.00 8.38 -16.71
C GLU A 114 -12.41 7.09 -17.30
N ARG A 115 -11.20 7.16 -17.86
CA ARG A 115 -10.48 6.03 -18.45
C ARG A 115 -9.59 5.29 -17.44
N ARG A 116 -9.44 5.80 -16.21
CA ARG A 116 -8.48 5.28 -15.22
C ARG A 116 -8.55 3.76 -15.00
N GLY A 117 -9.76 3.19 -15.02
CA GLY A 117 -9.96 1.74 -14.89
C GLY A 117 -9.39 0.96 -16.08
N ARG A 118 -9.68 1.43 -17.30
CA ARG A 118 -9.15 0.81 -18.54
C ARG A 118 -7.63 0.96 -18.65
N VAL A 119 -7.11 2.10 -18.20
CA VAL A 119 -5.65 2.32 -18.15
C VAL A 119 -5.00 1.32 -17.19
N LEU A 120 -5.57 1.12 -15.99
CA LEU A 120 -5.07 0.11 -15.05
C LEU A 120 -5.12 -1.30 -15.64
N ASP A 121 -6.23 -1.68 -16.30
CA ASP A 121 -6.36 -3.00 -16.94
C ASP A 121 -5.26 -3.24 -17.99
N ALA A 122 -5.00 -2.24 -18.85
CA ALA A 122 -3.93 -2.30 -19.84
C ALA A 122 -2.53 -2.35 -19.19
N GLN A 123 -2.32 -1.62 -18.10
CA GLN A 123 -1.05 -1.62 -17.37
C GLN A 123 -0.78 -2.96 -16.68
N LEU A 124 -1.77 -3.59 -16.06
CA LEU A 124 -1.60 -4.92 -15.45
C LEU A 124 -1.14 -5.96 -16.48
N ALA A 125 -1.71 -5.93 -17.69
CA ALA A 125 -1.26 -6.77 -18.79
C ALA A 125 0.16 -6.39 -19.28
N GLY A 126 0.44 -5.09 -19.36
CA GLY A 126 1.74 -4.56 -19.77
C GLY A 126 2.87 -4.91 -18.81
N LEU A 127 2.64 -4.79 -17.50
CA LEU A 127 3.61 -5.17 -16.46
C LEU A 127 3.97 -6.65 -16.56
N ARG A 128 2.98 -7.53 -16.71
CA ARG A 128 3.23 -8.97 -16.84
C ARG A 128 4.05 -9.32 -18.08
N ARG A 129 3.71 -8.71 -19.23
CA ARG A 129 4.51 -8.89 -20.44
C ARG A 129 5.94 -8.41 -20.25
N ALA A 130 6.12 -7.22 -19.66
CA ALA A 130 7.43 -6.65 -19.43
C ALA A 130 8.34 -7.55 -18.59
N TRP A 131 7.76 -8.32 -17.66
CA TRP A 131 8.52 -9.19 -16.75
C TRP A 131 8.62 -10.65 -17.23
N ALA A 132 7.73 -11.10 -18.10
CA ALA A 132 7.73 -12.48 -18.63
C ALA A 132 8.59 -12.64 -19.90
N GLU A 133 8.74 -11.59 -20.68
CA GLU A 133 9.40 -11.61 -21.99
C GLU A 133 10.60 -10.65 -21.98
N PRO A 134 11.79 -11.11 -21.57
CA PRO A 134 12.99 -10.25 -21.49
C PRO A 134 13.37 -9.57 -22.83
N ASP A 135 12.99 -10.17 -23.95
CA ASP A 135 13.36 -9.71 -25.29
C ASP A 135 12.29 -8.82 -25.96
N GLY A 136 11.08 -8.70 -25.38
CA GLY A 136 9.95 -8.07 -26.07
C GLY A 136 9.83 -6.58 -25.86
N PHE A 137 9.53 -6.14 -24.70
CA PHE A 137 9.20 -4.73 -24.42
C PHE A 137 10.38 -3.96 -23.82
N THR A 138 11.47 -4.65 -23.47
CA THR A 138 12.20 -4.21 -22.31
C THR A 138 13.68 -4.49 -22.29
N ALA A 139 14.35 -4.10 -23.30
CA ALA A 139 15.76 -3.78 -23.10
C ALA A 139 15.98 -2.62 -22.07
N ALA A 140 14.95 -2.21 -21.34
CA ALA A 140 14.91 -0.98 -20.56
C ALA A 140 14.95 -1.19 -19.03
N GLY A 141 15.30 -2.34 -18.50
CA GLY A 141 15.42 -2.54 -17.05
C GLY A 141 15.98 -3.91 -16.70
N PRO A 142 16.30 -4.15 -15.42
CA PRO A 142 16.73 -5.47 -14.97
C PRO A 142 15.57 -6.47 -15.05
N VAL A 143 15.89 -7.74 -15.24
CA VAL A 143 14.92 -8.82 -15.03
C VAL A 143 14.57 -8.84 -13.53
N PRO A 144 13.28 -8.91 -13.15
CA PRO A 144 12.92 -9.01 -11.73
C PRO A 144 13.58 -10.21 -11.05
N ARG A 145 13.90 -10.08 -9.77
CA ARG A 145 14.38 -11.20 -8.94
C ARG A 145 13.29 -12.25 -8.75
N THR A 146 12.05 -11.77 -8.58
CA THR A 146 10.86 -12.61 -8.44
C THR A 146 10.43 -13.12 -9.81
N PRO A 147 10.36 -14.44 -10.05
CA PRO A 147 9.90 -14.99 -11.32
C PRO A 147 8.53 -14.46 -11.74
N GLY A 148 8.42 -13.91 -12.94
CA GLY A 148 7.18 -13.27 -13.44
C GLY A 148 6.88 -11.89 -12.86
N GLY A 149 7.82 -11.31 -12.12
CA GLY A 149 7.74 -9.99 -11.50
C GLY A 149 7.17 -9.97 -10.09
N PRO A 150 7.26 -8.81 -9.41
CA PRO A 150 6.72 -8.63 -8.08
C PRO A 150 5.25 -9.00 -7.98
N PRO A 151 4.79 -9.65 -6.89
CA PRO A 151 3.38 -9.93 -6.66
C PRO A 151 2.53 -8.66 -6.72
N ILE A 152 1.39 -8.71 -7.40
CA ILE A 152 0.48 -7.57 -7.55
C ILE A 152 -0.74 -7.74 -6.65
N LEU A 153 -0.93 -6.80 -5.72
CA LEU A 153 -2.12 -6.66 -4.88
C LEU A 153 -3.00 -5.52 -5.41
N LEU A 154 -4.31 -5.69 -5.43
CA LEU A 154 -5.23 -4.67 -5.94
C LEU A 154 -5.94 -3.96 -4.79
N GLY A 155 -6.00 -2.62 -4.85
CA GLY A 155 -6.80 -1.81 -3.96
C GLY A 155 -8.15 -1.42 -4.54
N GLY A 156 -9.07 -1.02 -3.65
CA GLY A 156 -10.40 -0.53 -3.98
C GLY A 156 -11.53 -1.50 -3.65
N THR A 157 -12.75 -0.93 -3.55
CA THR A 157 -13.96 -1.65 -3.07
C THR A 157 -15.05 -1.76 -4.13
N SER A 158 -14.84 -1.17 -5.33
CA SER A 158 -15.84 -1.27 -6.40
C SER A 158 -15.89 -2.68 -6.99
N PRO A 159 -17.04 -3.09 -7.59
CA PRO A 159 -17.13 -4.37 -8.28
C PRO A 159 -16.05 -4.58 -9.34
N ALA A 160 -15.60 -3.50 -10.00
CA ALA A 160 -14.50 -3.54 -10.95
C ALA A 160 -13.14 -3.82 -10.28
N ALA A 161 -12.91 -3.28 -9.08
CA ALA A 161 -11.70 -3.57 -8.32
C ALA A 161 -11.66 -5.04 -7.88
N VAL A 162 -12.74 -5.55 -7.31
CA VAL A 162 -12.87 -6.96 -6.90
C VAL A 162 -12.67 -7.92 -8.09
N ARG A 163 -13.25 -7.60 -9.25
CA ARG A 163 -13.00 -8.36 -10.47
C ARG A 163 -11.52 -8.40 -10.84
N ARG A 164 -10.80 -7.27 -10.75
CA ARG A 164 -9.36 -7.21 -11.02
C ARG A 164 -8.55 -8.06 -10.06
N VAL A 165 -8.91 -8.11 -8.78
CA VAL A 165 -8.25 -9.01 -7.80
C VAL A 165 -8.29 -10.44 -8.33
N ALA A 166 -9.46 -10.94 -8.70
CA ALA A 166 -9.65 -12.30 -9.17
C ALA A 166 -8.94 -12.56 -10.52
N GLN A 167 -8.90 -11.58 -11.43
CA GLN A 167 -8.31 -11.75 -12.76
C GLN A 167 -6.79 -11.54 -12.81
N HIS A 168 -6.29 -10.60 -12.04
CA HIS A 168 -4.92 -10.10 -12.19
C HIS A 168 -4.11 -10.07 -10.89
N GLY A 169 -4.72 -10.12 -9.72
CA GLY A 169 -4.02 -9.99 -8.45
C GLY A 169 -3.52 -11.32 -7.88
N CYS A 170 -2.63 -11.21 -6.90
CA CYS A 170 -2.39 -12.27 -5.93
C CYS A 170 -3.19 -12.04 -4.63
N GLY A 171 -3.89 -10.90 -4.51
CA GLY A 171 -4.68 -10.53 -3.36
C GLY A 171 -5.19 -9.09 -3.40
N TRP A 172 -5.70 -8.63 -2.28
CA TRP A 172 -6.39 -7.36 -2.10
C TRP A 172 -5.86 -6.57 -0.91
N ILE A 173 -5.84 -5.23 -1.03
CA ILE A 173 -5.52 -4.30 0.05
C ILE A 173 -6.74 -3.43 0.36
N CYS A 174 -7.24 -3.51 1.59
CA CYS A 174 -8.26 -2.62 2.12
C CYS A 174 -7.62 -1.31 2.62
N GLY A 175 -8.03 -0.19 2.04
CA GLY A 175 -7.50 1.13 2.42
C GLY A 175 -8.42 1.95 3.34
N LEU A 176 -9.65 1.49 3.60
CA LEU A 176 -10.68 2.28 4.29
C LEU A 176 -11.56 1.41 5.18
N GLY A 177 -11.99 2.00 6.31
CA GLY A 177 -13.06 1.46 7.13
C GLY A 177 -12.64 0.52 8.26
N GLY A 178 -11.32 0.36 8.52
CA GLY A 178 -10.84 -0.52 9.57
C GLY A 178 -11.35 -1.95 9.42
N ALA A 179 -11.37 -2.73 10.50
CA ALA A 179 -11.83 -4.11 10.49
C ALA A 179 -13.32 -4.25 10.10
N ALA A 180 -14.16 -3.30 10.47
CA ALA A 180 -15.58 -3.29 10.12
C ALA A 180 -15.82 -3.14 8.60
N GLY A 181 -15.00 -2.35 7.92
CA GLY A 181 -15.03 -2.23 6.47
C GLY A 181 -14.33 -3.39 5.75
N PHE A 182 -13.30 -3.95 6.37
CA PHE A 182 -12.51 -5.04 5.83
C PHE A 182 -13.32 -6.35 5.74
N ALA A 183 -13.97 -6.78 6.83
CA ALA A 183 -14.58 -8.10 6.94
C ALA A 183 -15.57 -8.44 5.80
N PRO A 184 -16.62 -7.62 5.51
CA PRO A 184 -17.57 -7.94 4.44
C PRO A 184 -16.95 -7.89 3.04
N MET A 185 -15.95 -7.02 2.85
CA MET A 185 -15.25 -6.95 1.57
C MET A 185 -14.31 -8.12 1.36
N ALA A 186 -13.67 -8.62 2.42
CA ALA A 186 -12.82 -9.81 2.36
C ALA A 186 -13.62 -11.04 1.91
N GLU A 187 -14.85 -11.22 2.41
CA GLU A 187 -15.78 -12.27 1.94
C GLU A 187 -16.10 -12.11 0.46
N THR A 188 -16.48 -10.90 0.04
CA THR A 188 -16.76 -10.58 -1.39
C THR A 188 -15.56 -10.89 -2.28
N VAL A 189 -14.34 -10.61 -1.83
CA VAL A 189 -13.10 -10.91 -2.57
C VAL A 189 -12.86 -12.42 -2.66
N ARG A 190 -13.04 -13.16 -1.56
CA ARG A 190 -12.90 -14.63 -1.54
C ARG A 190 -13.91 -15.30 -2.47
N ASP A 191 -15.17 -14.89 -2.40
CA ASP A 191 -16.24 -15.41 -3.27
C ASP A 191 -15.91 -15.18 -4.75
N ARG A 192 -15.47 -13.97 -5.09
CA ARG A 192 -15.12 -13.64 -6.47
C ARG A 192 -13.88 -14.38 -6.94
N TRP A 193 -12.92 -14.65 -6.05
CA TRP A 193 -11.75 -15.47 -6.33
C TRP A 193 -12.15 -16.91 -6.70
N HIS A 194 -13.00 -17.54 -5.89
CA HIS A 194 -13.53 -18.88 -6.16
C HIS A 194 -14.37 -18.94 -7.44
N GLN A 195 -15.26 -17.96 -7.66
CA GLN A 195 -16.06 -17.86 -8.90
C GLN A 195 -15.20 -17.71 -10.16
N ALA A 196 -14.01 -17.15 -10.04
CA ALA A 196 -13.06 -17.04 -11.15
C ALA A 196 -12.21 -18.31 -11.36
N GLY A 197 -12.45 -19.37 -10.62
CA GLY A 197 -11.72 -20.65 -10.73
C GLY A 197 -10.25 -20.54 -10.30
N ARG A 198 -9.93 -19.60 -9.40
CA ARG A 198 -8.56 -19.42 -8.92
C ARG A 198 -8.23 -20.43 -7.81
N ASP A 199 -7.07 -21.07 -7.93
CA ASP A 199 -6.55 -21.96 -6.89
C ASP A 199 -6.16 -21.20 -5.62
N GLY A 200 -6.27 -21.88 -4.47
CA GLY A 200 -5.91 -21.33 -3.16
C GLY A 200 -6.81 -20.18 -2.72
N ALA A 201 -6.25 -19.27 -1.94
CA ALA A 201 -6.95 -18.10 -1.40
C ALA A 201 -6.25 -16.80 -1.80
N PRO A 202 -6.98 -15.68 -1.99
CA PRO A 202 -6.38 -14.37 -2.19
C PRO A 202 -5.67 -13.92 -0.91
N ARG A 203 -4.50 -13.29 -1.05
CA ARG A 203 -3.84 -12.62 0.06
C ARG A 203 -4.61 -11.36 0.44
N LEU A 204 -4.94 -11.18 1.71
CA LEU A 204 -5.81 -10.10 2.20
C LEU A 204 -5.04 -9.20 3.16
N LEU A 205 -4.84 -7.96 2.76
CA LEU A 205 -4.16 -6.94 3.55
C LEU A 205 -5.12 -5.82 3.93
N SER A 206 -4.84 -5.13 5.04
CA SER A 206 -5.59 -3.94 5.45
C SER A 206 -4.67 -2.84 5.95
N ILE A 207 -5.12 -1.58 5.78
CA ILE A 207 -4.47 -0.39 6.32
C ILE A 207 -5.23 0.05 7.56
N VAL A 208 -4.50 0.31 8.64
CA VAL A 208 -5.01 0.95 9.86
C VAL A 208 -4.19 2.20 10.13
N ASN A 209 -4.85 3.37 10.13
CA ASN A 209 -4.19 4.60 10.53
C ASN A 209 -4.11 4.69 12.05
N PHE A 210 -2.99 5.20 12.56
CA PHE A 210 -2.80 5.39 13.99
C PHE A 210 -2.01 6.66 14.31
N ALA A 211 -2.22 7.15 15.53
CA ALA A 211 -1.33 8.07 16.22
C ALA A 211 -1.38 7.73 17.72
N LEU A 212 -0.26 7.81 18.40
CA LEU A 212 -0.15 7.46 19.82
C LEU A 212 0.43 8.63 20.63
N GLY A 213 0.11 8.69 21.92
CA GLY A 213 0.55 9.73 22.82
C GLY A 213 -0.50 10.82 23.10
N PRO A 214 -0.14 11.87 23.88
CA PRO A 214 -1.12 12.81 24.44
C PRO A 214 -1.93 13.62 23.43
N ARG A 215 -1.41 13.84 22.22
CA ARG A 215 -2.05 14.62 21.15
C ARG A 215 -2.51 13.75 19.97
N ALA A 216 -2.63 12.47 20.16
CA ALA A 216 -2.90 11.51 19.09
C ALA A 216 -4.14 11.86 18.25
N ALA A 217 -5.25 12.19 18.91
CA ALA A 217 -6.52 12.54 18.24
C ALA A 217 -6.39 13.82 17.39
N GLU A 218 -5.71 14.84 17.89
CA GLU A 218 -5.49 16.11 17.19
C GLU A 218 -4.57 15.90 15.97
N VAL A 219 -3.45 15.22 16.19
CA VAL A 219 -2.43 14.97 15.16
C VAL A 219 -3.01 14.12 14.02
N SER A 220 -3.72 13.04 14.35
CA SER A 220 -4.34 12.18 13.34
C SER A 220 -5.43 12.90 12.54
N ALA A 221 -6.30 13.67 13.20
CA ALA A 221 -7.33 14.46 12.53
C ALA A 221 -6.73 15.50 11.58
N SER A 222 -5.70 16.23 12.03
CA SER A 222 -4.97 17.21 11.22
C SER A 222 -4.35 16.58 9.98
N PHE A 223 -3.62 15.45 10.15
CA PHE A 223 -3.00 14.72 9.05
C PHE A 223 -4.03 14.24 8.02
N LEU A 224 -5.09 13.54 8.47
CA LEU A 224 -6.08 12.95 7.57
C LEU A 224 -6.85 14.01 6.79
N ARG A 225 -7.28 15.10 7.44
CA ARG A 225 -7.96 16.20 6.77
C ARG A 225 -7.07 16.89 5.74
N ARG A 226 -5.80 17.10 6.05
CA ARG A 226 -4.83 17.67 5.09
C ARG A 226 -4.57 16.72 3.93
N TYR A 227 -4.36 15.44 4.20
CA TYR A 227 -4.04 14.44 3.18
C TYR A 227 -5.21 14.15 2.25
N TYR A 228 -6.42 13.94 2.79
CA TYR A 228 -7.58 13.58 1.97
C TYR A 228 -8.43 14.79 1.53
N GLY A 229 -8.23 15.96 2.12
CA GLY A 229 -9.00 17.17 1.81
C GLY A 229 -10.48 17.00 2.11
N ALA A 230 -11.34 17.51 1.23
CA ALA A 230 -12.81 17.47 1.38
C ALA A 230 -13.45 16.14 0.94
N ALA A 231 -12.71 15.02 0.94
CA ALA A 231 -13.28 13.73 0.58
C ALA A 231 -14.38 13.31 1.58
N PRO A 232 -15.54 12.78 1.12
CA PRO A 232 -16.69 12.49 1.99
C PRO A 232 -16.42 11.51 3.14
N PHE A 233 -15.38 10.67 2.99
CA PHE A 233 -15.02 9.64 3.97
C PHE A 233 -14.04 10.12 5.05
N VAL A 234 -13.50 11.34 4.96
CA VAL A 234 -12.42 11.82 5.86
C VAL A 234 -12.84 11.80 7.31
N GLU A 235 -14.03 12.32 7.65
CA GLU A 235 -14.49 12.36 9.03
C GLU A 235 -14.75 10.95 9.61
N ALA A 236 -15.14 10.01 8.77
CA ALA A 236 -15.23 8.61 9.18
C ALA A 236 -13.85 8.01 9.46
N MET A 237 -12.85 8.33 8.64
CA MET A 237 -11.46 7.91 8.88
C MET A 237 -10.90 8.52 10.17
N VAL A 238 -11.15 9.81 10.42
CA VAL A 238 -10.72 10.48 11.65
C VAL A 238 -11.30 9.78 12.88
N ARG A 239 -12.60 9.47 12.87
CA ARG A 239 -13.24 8.73 13.98
C ARG A 239 -12.75 7.30 14.13
N GLY A 240 -12.39 6.64 13.04
CA GLY A 240 -11.88 5.26 13.01
C GLY A 240 -10.38 5.12 13.21
N THR A 241 -9.66 6.22 13.41
CA THR A 241 -8.20 6.15 13.62
C THR A 241 -7.90 5.70 15.05
N ALA A 242 -7.01 4.72 15.19
CA ALA A 242 -6.56 4.25 16.49
C ALA A 242 -5.65 5.29 17.16
N THR A 243 -6.06 5.78 18.33
CA THR A 243 -5.34 6.83 19.07
C THR A 243 -4.79 6.36 20.43
N THR A 244 -4.98 5.08 20.72
CA THR A 244 -4.44 4.40 21.91
C THR A 244 -3.92 3.01 21.53
N LEU A 245 -2.97 2.47 22.30
CA LEU A 245 -2.49 1.09 22.13
C LEU A 245 -3.63 0.06 22.22
N SER A 246 -4.57 0.27 23.11
CA SER A 246 -5.74 -0.58 23.25
C SER A 246 -6.58 -0.61 21.96
N GLN A 247 -6.79 0.53 21.31
CA GLN A 247 -7.49 0.60 20.02
C GLN A 247 -6.70 -0.07 18.89
N VAL A 248 -5.37 0.10 18.85
CA VAL A 248 -4.52 -0.61 17.86
C VAL A 248 -4.65 -2.13 18.05
N ARG A 249 -4.53 -2.63 19.28
CA ARG A 249 -4.70 -4.06 19.58
C ARG A 249 -6.10 -4.57 19.19
N ALA A 250 -7.15 -3.81 19.50
CA ALA A 250 -8.51 -4.16 19.12
C ALA A 250 -8.70 -4.26 17.60
N GLU A 251 -8.14 -3.31 16.83
CA GLU A 251 -8.14 -3.37 15.36
C GLU A 251 -7.38 -4.60 14.83
N LEU A 252 -6.21 -4.89 15.39
CA LEU A 252 -5.43 -6.07 14.99
C LEU A 252 -6.19 -7.37 15.27
N ASP A 253 -6.84 -7.49 16.43
CA ASP A 253 -7.62 -8.68 16.81
C ASP A 253 -8.84 -8.85 15.90
N ALA A 254 -9.57 -7.77 15.63
CA ALA A 254 -10.72 -7.80 14.74
C ALA A 254 -10.33 -8.18 13.29
N HIS A 255 -9.21 -7.67 12.78
CA HIS A 255 -8.68 -8.05 11.46
C HIS A 255 -8.25 -9.52 11.44
N ARG A 256 -7.62 -10.02 12.51
CA ARG A 256 -7.22 -11.44 12.64
C ARG A 256 -8.46 -12.34 12.59
N GLN A 257 -9.52 -11.99 13.33
CA GLN A 257 -10.78 -12.73 13.32
C GLN A 257 -11.46 -12.74 11.94
N ALA A 258 -11.34 -11.63 11.19
CA ALA A 258 -11.85 -11.53 9.82
C ALA A 258 -10.96 -12.25 8.78
N GLY A 259 -9.87 -12.90 9.20
CA GLY A 259 -8.96 -13.64 8.31
C GLY A 259 -8.10 -12.73 7.44
N CYS A 260 -7.64 -11.60 7.97
CA CYS A 260 -6.63 -10.76 7.36
C CYS A 260 -5.25 -11.44 7.47
N ASP A 261 -4.47 -11.42 6.40
CA ASP A 261 -3.13 -12.00 6.40
C ASP A 261 -2.09 -11.03 6.98
N GLU A 262 -2.27 -9.73 6.72
CA GLU A 262 -1.35 -8.70 7.18
C GLU A 262 -2.03 -7.35 7.36
N VAL A 263 -1.81 -6.69 8.49
CA VAL A 263 -2.23 -5.31 8.75
C VAL A 263 -1.02 -4.39 8.61
N LEU A 264 -1.18 -3.31 7.85
CA LEU A 264 -0.20 -2.24 7.69
C LEU A 264 -0.63 -1.05 8.55
N LEU A 265 0.09 -0.79 9.65
CA LEU A 265 -0.15 0.32 10.56
C LEU A 265 0.45 1.61 9.97
N PHE A 266 -0.37 2.56 9.52
CA PHE A 266 0.10 3.83 8.94
C PHE A 266 0.12 4.96 9.98
N PRO A 267 1.30 5.53 10.28
CA PRO A 267 1.43 6.59 11.26
C PRO A 267 0.88 7.92 10.71
N CYS A 268 0.17 8.66 11.56
CA CYS A 268 -0.25 10.03 11.28
C CYS A 268 0.76 11.08 11.76
N ALA A 269 1.86 10.66 12.37
CA ALA A 269 2.99 11.48 12.79
C ALA A 269 4.31 10.83 12.40
N ALA A 270 5.36 11.63 12.18
CA ALA A 270 6.68 11.17 11.72
C ALA A 270 7.71 11.02 12.86
N ASP A 271 7.30 11.12 14.10
CA ASP A 271 8.16 10.91 15.26
C ASP A 271 8.44 9.42 15.46
N LEU A 272 9.70 9.02 15.60
CA LEU A 272 10.10 7.63 15.80
C LEU A 272 9.46 6.98 17.03
N SER A 273 9.09 7.77 18.05
CA SER A 273 8.32 7.26 19.19
C SER A 273 7.00 6.61 18.80
N GLN A 274 6.40 7.01 17.67
CA GLN A 274 5.19 6.35 17.16
C GLN A 274 5.46 4.89 16.76
N LEU A 275 6.63 4.62 16.18
CA LEU A 275 7.06 3.28 15.83
C LEU A 275 7.34 2.45 17.09
N GLU A 276 8.06 3.02 18.06
CA GLU A 276 8.39 2.36 19.32
C GLU A 276 7.12 1.97 20.08
N LEU A 277 6.17 2.90 20.21
CA LEU A 277 4.88 2.63 20.83
C LEU A 277 4.07 1.58 20.06
N ALA A 278 4.03 1.66 18.72
CA ALA A 278 3.31 0.67 17.91
C ALA A 278 3.93 -0.74 18.04
N ALA A 279 5.24 -0.85 18.22
CA ALA A 279 5.92 -2.13 18.40
C ALA A 279 5.47 -2.90 19.65
N GLU A 280 4.93 -2.21 20.67
CA GLU A 280 4.31 -2.86 21.84
C GLU A 280 3.06 -3.70 21.50
N THR A 281 2.60 -3.65 20.26
CA THR A 281 1.45 -4.44 19.78
C THR A 281 1.83 -5.71 19.01
N LEU A 282 3.13 -5.96 18.79
CA LEU A 282 3.67 -7.13 18.08
C LEU A 282 3.73 -8.44 18.95
#